data_6a22424ee3630bf75871473561d8c3f5
#
_entry.id   6a22424ee3630bf75871473561d8c3f5
#
_cell.length_a   1.000
_cell.length_b   1.000
_cell.length_c   1.000
_cell.angle_alpha   90.00
_cell.angle_beta   90.00
_cell.angle_gamma   90.00
#
_symmetry.space_group_name_H-M   'P 1'
#
loop_
_entity.id
_entity.type
_entity.pdbx_description
1 polymer ?
#
loop_
_entity_poly.entity_id
_entity_poly.type
_entity_poly.pdbx_seq_one_letter_code
_entity_poly.pdbx_strand_id
1 'polypeptide(L)'
;MLRLKGPDGRYERCRPEHSWNSNCVFSNLILFHLQRHSDHHANPVRSYQCLRSFDNLPTLPGGYPMMFFVSYIPPLWRALMDNRVIANVKGDMTKVNLDPAWAARHGYAKAA
;
A
#
# COMPACT_ATOMS: atom_id res chain seq x y z
N MET A 1 -0.76 1.98 -4.54
CA MET A 1 -1.86 1.00 -4.47
C MET A 1 -1.60 -0.10 -5.48
N LEU A 2 -1.54 -1.35 -5.03
CA LEU A 2 -1.18 -2.51 -5.87
C LEU A 2 -2.44 -3.12 -6.52
N ARG A 3 -3.09 -2.38 -7.43
CA ARG A 3 -4.26 -2.89 -8.16
C ARG A 3 -3.91 -3.12 -9.62
N LEU A 4 -4.26 -4.27 -10.12
CA LEU A 4 -4.07 -4.62 -11.53
C LEU A 4 -5.29 -4.23 -12.37
N LYS A 5 -5.06 -3.96 -13.65
CA LYS A 5 -6.14 -3.80 -14.63
C LYS A 5 -6.51 -5.16 -15.19
N GLY A 6 -7.81 -5.43 -15.25
CA GLY A 6 -8.35 -6.58 -15.96
C GLY A 6 -8.32 -6.40 -17.49
N PRO A 7 -8.68 -7.43 -18.25
CA PRO A 7 -8.70 -7.39 -19.71
C PRO A 7 -9.73 -6.40 -20.26
N ASP A 8 -10.73 -6.04 -19.46
CA ASP A 8 -11.75 -5.02 -19.75
C ASP A 8 -11.26 -3.58 -19.51
N GLY A 9 -9.99 -3.38 -19.16
CA GLY A 9 -9.39 -2.08 -18.87
C GLY A 9 -9.79 -1.49 -17.52
N ARG A 10 -10.63 -2.17 -16.75
CA ARG A 10 -11.04 -1.74 -15.39
C ARG A 10 -10.08 -2.27 -14.34
N TYR A 11 -9.89 -1.50 -13.28
CA TYR A 11 -9.15 -1.97 -12.11
C TYR A 11 -9.99 -2.97 -11.32
N GLU A 12 -9.33 -4.00 -10.79
CA GLU A 12 -9.96 -4.95 -9.87
C GLU A 12 -10.58 -4.23 -8.65
N ARG A 13 -11.58 -4.87 -8.02
CA ARG A 13 -12.23 -4.34 -6.82
C ARG A 13 -11.21 -4.12 -5.71
N CYS A 14 -11.34 -3.02 -4.99
CA CYS A 14 -10.46 -2.72 -3.86
C CYS A 14 -10.61 -3.79 -2.77
N ARG A 15 -9.48 -4.35 -2.36
CA ARG A 15 -9.37 -5.32 -1.27
C ARG A 15 -8.43 -4.77 -0.19
N PRO A 16 -8.47 -5.32 1.04
CA PRO A 16 -7.62 -4.86 2.13
C PRO A 16 -6.12 -4.86 1.81
N GLU A 17 -5.64 -5.84 1.04
CA GLU A 17 -4.23 -5.96 0.66
C GLU A 17 -3.72 -4.87 -0.30
N HIS A 18 -4.61 -4.08 -0.88
CA HIS A 18 -4.24 -3.02 -1.81
C HIS A 18 -3.83 -1.70 -1.14
N SER A 19 -3.96 -1.60 0.16
CA SER A 19 -3.69 -0.37 0.90
C SER A 19 -2.70 -0.59 2.03
N TRP A 20 -1.84 0.39 2.25
CA TRP A 20 -0.91 0.41 3.36
C TRP A 20 -1.58 0.89 4.63
N ASN A 21 -1.30 0.21 5.73
CA ASN A 21 -1.82 0.53 7.05
C ASN A 21 -0.71 1.03 7.98
N SER A 22 -1.11 1.61 9.08
CA SER A 22 -0.21 1.86 10.20
C SER A 22 -0.90 1.53 11.53
N ASN A 23 -0.19 0.84 12.40
CA ASN A 23 -0.64 0.45 13.74
C ASN A 23 -0.06 1.36 14.83
N CYS A 24 0.49 2.52 14.47
CA CYS A 24 0.97 3.49 15.44
C CYS A 24 -0.21 4.03 16.26
N VAL A 25 -0.25 3.69 17.55
CA VAL A 25 -1.39 4.00 18.44
C VAL A 25 -1.65 5.49 18.53
N PHE A 26 -0.62 6.29 18.75
CA PHE A 26 -0.75 7.75 18.91
C PHE A 26 -1.35 8.42 17.68
N SER A 27 -0.82 8.15 16.51
CA SER A 27 -1.32 8.74 15.27
C SER A 27 -2.66 8.17 14.83
N ASN A 28 -2.99 6.93 15.20
CA ASN A 28 -4.34 6.37 15.01
C ASN A 28 -5.39 7.11 15.83
N LEU A 29 -5.07 7.50 17.04
CA LEU A 29 -5.98 8.31 17.87
C LEU A 29 -6.22 9.69 17.26
N ILE A 30 -5.17 10.37 16.82
CA ILE A 30 -5.26 11.72 16.21
C ILE A 30 -6.02 11.68 14.87
N LEU A 31 -5.81 10.63 14.08
CA LEU A 31 -6.38 10.48 12.73
C LEU A 31 -7.69 9.68 12.72
N PHE A 32 -8.35 9.51 13.85
CA PHE A 32 -9.61 8.76 13.95
C PHE A 32 -9.54 7.38 13.27
N HIS A 33 -8.47 6.64 13.53
CA HIS A 33 -8.19 5.32 12.93
C HIS A 33 -8.09 5.30 11.40
N LEU A 34 -7.94 6.45 10.73
CA LEU A 34 -7.78 6.51 9.27
C LEU A 34 -6.59 5.67 8.76
N GLN A 35 -5.59 5.42 9.60
CA GLN A 35 -4.44 4.57 9.28
C GLN A 35 -4.80 3.07 9.15
N ARG A 36 -5.99 2.66 9.56
CA ARG A 36 -6.61 1.36 9.23
C ARG A 36 -7.28 1.41 7.86
N HIS A 37 -6.50 1.88 6.89
CA HIS A 37 -6.97 2.31 5.57
C HIS A 37 -7.52 1.15 4.73
N SER A 38 -6.98 -0.04 4.92
CA SER A 38 -7.44 -1.25 4.23
C SER A 38 -8.89 -1.58 4.54
N ASP A 39 -9.29 -1.54 5.81
CA ASP A 39 -10.68 -1.82 6.18
C ASP A 39 -11.61 -0.67 5.77
N HIS A 40 -11.13 0.57 5.81
CA HIS A 40 -11.89 1.71 5.31
C HIS A 40 -12.21 1.58 3.81
N HIS A 41 -11.25 1.20 2.98
CA HIS A 41 -11.48 1.01 1.55
C HIS A 41 -12.32 -0.23 1.22
N ALA A 42 -12.20 -1.29 1.99
CA ALA A 42 -13.02 -2.48 1.81
C ALA A 42 -14.48 -2.27 2.27
N ASN A 43 -14.67 -1.46 3.30
CA ASN A 43 -15.97 -1.22 3.95
C ASN A 43 -16.18 0.28 4.25
N PRO A 44 -16.40 1.12 3.24
CA PRO A 44 -16.41 2.59 3.38
C PRO A 44 -17.54 3.12 4.26
N VAL A 45 -18.59 2.35 4.47
CA VAL A 45 -19.73 2.73 5.35
C VAL A 45 -19.48 2.40 6.82
N ARG A 46 -18.37 1.73 7.16
CA ARG A 46 -18.04 1.37 8.54
C ARG A 46 -17.54 2.59 9.31
N SER A 47 -18.11 2.79 10.50
CA SER A 47 -17.66 3.85 11.40
C SER A 47 -16.18 3.70 11.78
N TYR A 48 -15.48 4.81 11.97
CA TYR A 48 -14.03 4.81 12.25
C TYR A 48 -13.65 4.03 13.51
N GLN A 49 -14.50 4.01 14.52
CA GLN A 49 -14.29 3.26 15.76
C GLN A 49 -14.27 1.75 15.54
N CYS A 50 -14.99 1.29 14.52
CA CYS A 50 -15.16 -0.12 14.18
C CYS A 50 -14.17 -0.62 13.13
N LEU A 51 -13.23 0.23 12.68
CA LEU A 51 -12.21 -0.16 11.71
C LEU A 51 -11.25 -1.19 12.31
N ARG A 52 -11.05 -2.28 11.58
CA ARG A 52 -10.25 -3.43 12.01
C ARG A 52 -8.82 -3.32 11.50
N SER A 53 -7.91 -3.91 12.26
CA SER A 53 -6.53 -4.18 11.83
C SER A 53 -6.40 -5.65 11.46
N PHE A 54 -5.68 -5.94 10.39
CA PHE A 54 -5.38 -7.29 9.94
C PHE A 54 -3.87 -7.48 9.92
N ASP A 55 -3.39 -8.55 10.55
CA ASP A 55 -1.95 -8.78 10.79
C ASP A 55 -1.15 -9.08 9.51
N ASN A 56 -1.81 -9.61 8.47
CA ASN A 56 -1.16 -10.03 7.22
C ASN A 56 -1.20 -8.97 6.12
N LEU A 57 -1.48 -7.72 6.45
CA LEU A 57 -1.57 -6.65 5.48
C LEU A 57 -0.30 -5.79 5.44
N PRO A 58 -0.04 -5.12 4.30
CA PRO A 58 1.10 -4.23 4.19
C PRO A 58 1.02 -3.11 5.23
N THR A 59 2.05 -3.02 6.07
CA THR A 59 2.15 -2.03 7.14
C THR A 59 3.34 -1.11 6.93
N LEU A 60 3.12 0.18 7.18
CA LEU A 60 4.17 1.19 7.19
C LEU A 60 5.06 1.04 8.43
N PRO A 61 6.35 1.40 8.35
CA PRO A 61 7.27 1.36 9.48
C PRO A 61 6.95 2.35 10.60
N GLY A 62 6.08 3.32 10.32
CA GLY A 62 5.68 4.35 11.27
C GLY A 62 4.28 4.88 11.01
N GLY A 63 3.86 5.88 11.79
CA GLY A 63 2.59 6.56 11.59
C GLY A 63 2.56 7.37 10.29
N TYR A 64 1.37 7.63 9.76
CA TYR A 64 1.18 8.43 8.55
C TYR A 64 1.88 9.78 8.57
N PRO A 65 1.81 10.58 9.67
CA PRO A 65 2.51 11.85 9.72
C PRO A 65 4.02 11.72 9.54
N MET A 66 4.64 10.71 10.18
CA MET A 66 6.07 10.43 10.02
C MET A 66 6.41 10.03 8.58
N MET A 67 5.62 9.15 7.99
CA MET A 67 5.85 8.68 6.62
C MET A 67 5.63 9.81 5.60
N PHE A 68 4.75 10.75 5.90
CA PHE A 68 4.59 11.96 5.09
C PHE A 68 5.91 12.75 5.00
N PHE A 69 6.56 13.02 6.13
CA PHE A 69 7.86 13.70 6.13
C PHE A 69 8.96 12.89 5.43
N VAL A 70 9.00 11.58 5.63
CA VAL A 70 9.97 10.69 4.96
C VAL A 70 9.81 10.74 3.43
N SER A 71 8.61 10.94 2.91
CA SER A 71 8.35 10.99 1.48
C SER A 71 9.00 12.18 0.76
N TYR A 72 9.36 13.24 1.48
CA TYR A 72 10.12 14.37 0.93
C TYR A 72 11.59 14.05 0.66
N ILE A 73 12.08 12.91 1.17
CA ILE A 73 13.47 12.45 0.99
C ILE A 73 13.43 11.13 0.20
N PRO A 74 13.40 11.16 -1.15
CA PRO A 74 13.20 9.97 -1.97
C PRO A 74 14.18 8.82 -1.70
N PRO A 75 15.49 9.04 -1.46
CA PRO A 75 16.40 7.95 -1.13
C PRO A 75 16.02 7.24 0.18
N LEU A 76 15.63 8.00 1.20
CA LEU A 76 15.20 7.45 2.49
C LEU A 76 13.88 6.69 2.35
N TRP A 77 12.92 7.22 1.59
CA TRP A 77 11.67 6.55 1.27
C TRP A 77 11.91 5.19 0.64
N ARG A 78 12.76 5.13 -0.39
CA ARG A 78 13.10 3.88 -1.08
C ARG A 78 13.77 2.88 -0.15
N ALA A 79 14.74 3.32 0.65
CA ALA A 79 15.42 2.46 1.62
C ALA A 79 14.46 1.80 2.62
N LEU A 80 13.40 2.51 3.03
CA LEU A 80 12.41 2.01 3.98
C LEU A 80 11.31 1.18 3.32
N MET A 81 10.90 1.54 2.10
CA MET A 81 9.67 1.01 1.49
C MET A 81 9.90 -0.07 0.45
N ASP A 82 10.99 -0.02 -0.33
CA ASP A 82 11.18 -0.95 -1.45
C ASP A 82 11.20 -2.41 -0.99
N ASN A 83 11.94 -2.71 0.07
CA ASN A 83 11.99 -4.07 0.63
C ASN A 83 10.61 -4.53 1.15
N ARG A 84 9.81 -3.62 1.68
CA ARG A 84 8.46 -3.92 2.16
C ARG A 84 7.49 -4.18 1.02
N VAL A 85 7.61 -3.45 -0.08
CA VAL A 85 6.82 -3.69 -1.30
C VAL A 85 7.16 -5.06 -1.88
N ILE A 86 8.44 -5.39 -2.01
CA ILE A 86 8.89 -6.69 -2.52
C ILE A 86 8.40 -7.83 -1.63
N ALA A 87 8.50 -7.67 -0.31
CA ALA A 87 8.01 -8.66 0.65
C ALA A 87 6.48 -8.85 0.56
N ASN A 88 5.73 -7.76 0.37
CA ASN A 88 4.27 -7.83 0.25
C ASN A 88 3.80 -8.63 -0.96
N VAL A 89 4.52 -8.55 -2.08
CA VAL A 89 4.22 -9.34 -3.29
C VAL A 89 4.97 -10.67 -3.34
N LYS A 90 5.68 -11.04 -2.26
CA LYS A 90 6.49 -12.27 -2.16
C LYS A 90 7.50 -12.42 -3.31
N GLY A 91 8.06 -11.31 -3.77
CA GLY A 91 9.00 -11.26 -4.90
C GLY A 91 8.35 -11.39 -6.28
N ASP A 92 7.05 -11.56 -6.36
CA ASP A 92 6.34 -11.68 -7.64
C ASP A 92 5.99 -10.30 -8.19
N MET A 93 6.86 -9.75 -9.03
CA MET A 93 6.71 -8.43 -9.63
C MET A 93 5.59 -8.36 -10.68
N THR A 94 5.02 -9.48 -11.10
CA THR A 94 3.87 -9.49 -12.01
C THR A 94 2.60 -8.97 -11.35
N LYS A 95 2.54 -9.04 -10.02
CA LYS A 95 1.42 -8.51 -9.20
C LYS A 95 1.51 -7.01 -8.92
N VAL A 96 2.54 -6.37 -9.41
CA VAL A 96 2.76 -4.92 -9.23
C VAL A 96 2.42 -4.18 -10.52
N ASN A 97 1.64 -3.12 -10.41
CA ASN A 97 1.40 -2.23 -11.55
C ASN A 97 2.60 -1.30 -11.73
N LEU A 98 3.62 -1.78 -12.42
CA LEU A 98 4.87 -1.06 -12.66
C LEU A 98 4.68 0.01 -13.74
N ASP A 99 5.42 1.11 -13.59
CA ASP A 99 5.60 2.08 -14.68
C ASP A 99 6.28 1.38 -15.87
N PRO A 100 5.71 1.48 -17.09
CA PRO A 100 6.24 0.76 -18.25
C PRO A 100 7.68 1.14 -18.60
N ALA A 101 8.05 2.42 -18.45
CA ALA A 101 9.40 2.89 -18.73
C ALA A 101 10.42 2.40 -17.69
N TRP A 102 10.00 2.31 -16.45
CA TRP A 102 10.82 1.73 -15.37
C TRP A 102 10.99 0.21 -15.57
N ALA A 103 9.91 -0.50 -15.88
CA ALA A 103 9.92 -1.94 -16.10
C ALA A 103 10.85 -2.34 -17.26
N ALA A 104 10.78 -1.60 -18.37
CA ALA A 104 11.66 -1.82 -19.52
C ALA A 104 13.16 -1.65 -19.17
N ARG A 105 13.49 -0.62 -18.39
CA ARG A 105 14.88 -0.35 -17.98
C ARG A 105 15.45 -1.41 -17.02
N HIS A 106 14.62 -2.08 -16.26
CA HIS A 106 15.03 -3.04 -15.23
C HIS A 106 14.74 -4.50 -15.62
N GLY A 107 14.35 -4.77 -16.86
CA GLY A 107 14.11 -6.12 -17.36
C GLY A 107 12.81 -6.78 -16.88
N TYR A 108 11.93 -6.01 -16.26
CA TYR A 108 10.60 -6.48 -15.88
C TYR A 108 9.60 -6.17 -16.99
N ALA A 109 9.81 -6.73 -18.17
CA ALA A 109 8.84 -6.62 -19.26
C ALA A 109 7.51 -7.20 -18.77
N LYS A 110 6.45 -6.39 -18.82
CA LYS A 110 5.10 -6.86 -18.55
C LYS A 110 4.82 -7.94 -19.59
N ALA A 111 4.63 -9.18 -19.15
CA ALA A 111 3.99 -10.17 -19.98
C ALA A 111 2.63 -9.59 -20.39
N ALA A 112 2.48 -9.40 -21.66
CA ALA A 112 1.31 -8.77 -22.23
C ALA A 112 0.03 -9.57 -21.88
#